data_53e66a96ed9b6d672006eae551d2710e
#
_entry.id   53e66a96ed9b6d672006eae551d2710e
#
_cell.length_a   1.000
_cell.length_b   1.000
_cell.length_c   1.000
_cell.angle_alpha   90.00
_cell.angle_beta   90.00
_cell.angle_gamma   90.00
#
_symmetry.space_group_name_H-M   'P 1'
#
loop_
_entity.id
_entity.type
_entity.pdbx_description
1 polymer ?
#
loop_
_entity_poly.entity_id
_entity_poly.type
_entity_poly.pdbx_seq_one_letter_code
_entity_poly.pdbx_strand_id
1 'polypeptide(L)'
;MNNVKVYSKLNFDNLCKKNGWNDNNIPTDIAFISICCTDDCIRGYLMERDPDADDKHWFKENHENVINLNFDDIIQDEMQSNGFTYRCITKEQALELYNFIDNHIKLGHNFIIHCRAGKSRSQGVARFIYDCYPNYENGNPDNPCLYYNSNVTAKLKRCYNNID
;
A
#
# COMPACT_ATOMS: atom_id res chain seq x y z
N MET A 1 -20.66 8.59 -2.38
CA MET A 1 -19.75 7.88 -1.47
C MET A 1 -18.40 7.69 -2.16
N ASN A 2 -17.33 7.99 -1.48
CA ASN A 2 -16.00 7.81 -2.04
C ASN A 2 -15.57 6.34 -1.95
N ASN A 3 -14.62 5.94 -2.76
CA ASN A 3 -14.21 4.55 -2.81
C ASN A 3 -12.70 4.33 -2.69
N VAL A 4 -12.36 3.12 -2.28
CA VAL A 4 -11.01 2.59 -2.23
C VAL A 4 -10.97 1.38 -3.17
N LYS A 5 -10.05 1.41 -4.12
CA LYS A 5 -9.80 0.28 -5.02
C LYS A 5 -8.44 -0.31 -4.72
N VAL A 6 -8.40 -1.61 -4.48
CA VAL A 6 -7.17 -2.35 -4.15
C VAL A 6 -6.81 -3.29 -5.28
N TYR A 7 -5.57 -3.24 -5.71
CA TYR A 7 -5.04 -4.01 -6.84
C TYR A 7 -3.79 -4.79 -6.47
N SER A 8 -3.55 -5.87 -7.21
CA SER A 8 -2.22 -6.46 -7.31
C SER A 8 -1.27 -5.51 -8.05
N LYS A 9 0.03 -5.70 -7.88
CA LYS A 9 1.04 -4.94 -8.63
C LYS A 9 0.81 -5.03 -10.15
N LEU A 10 0.57 -6.24 -10.65
CA LEU A 10 0.32 -6.46 -12.08
C LEU A 10 -0.89 -5.68 -12.58
N ASN A 11 -2.02 -5.79 -11.88
CA ASN A 11 -3.25 -5.10 -12.28
C ASN A 11 -3.14 -3.59 -12.14
N PHE A 12 -2.42 -3.11 -11.13
CA PHE A 12 -2.13 -1.70 -10.94
C PHE A 12 -1.29 -1.14 -12.10
N ASP A 13 -0.21 -1.82 -12.45
CA ASP A 13 0.65 -1.40 -13.58
C ASP A 13 -0.13 -1.37 -14.90
N ASN A 14 -0.97 -2.38 -15.13
CA ASN A 14 -1.83 -2.42 -16.32
C ASN A 14 -2.85 -1.27 -16.33
N LEU A 15 -3.42 -0.94 -15.18
CA LEU A 15 -4.32 0.21 -15.04
C LEU A 15 -3.61 1.52 -15.38
N CYS A 16 -2.39 1.71 -14.87
CA CYS A 16 -1.59 2.90 -15.15
C CYS A 16 -1.24 2.99 -16.65
N LYS A 17 -0.82 1.89 -17.26
CA LYS A 17 -0.54 1.83 -18.71
C LYS A 17 -1.76 2.20 -19.53
N LYS A 18 -2.91 1.62 -19.21
CA LYS A 18 -4.18 1.87 -19.91
C LYS A 18 -4.58 3.34 -19.88
N ASN A 19 -4.36 4.02 -18.75
CA ASN A 19 -4.74 5.41 -18.55
C ASN A 19 -3.62 6.40 -18.92
N GLY A 20 -2.44 5.93 -19.28
CA GLY A 20 -1.30 6.77 -19.60
C GLY A 20 -0.76 7.52 -18.38
N TRP A 21 -0.95 7.00 -17.18
CA TRP A 21 -0.47 7.61 -15.94
C TRP A 21 1.03 7.35 -15.76
N ASN A 22 1.75 8.37 -15.36
CA ASN A 22 3.19 8.33 -15.04
C ASN A 22 3.55 9.56 -14.20
N ASP A 23 4.80 9.71 -13.81
CA ASP A 23 5.25 10.81 -12.96
C ASP A 23 4.99 12.21 -13.55
N ASN A 24 4.76 12.30 -14.86
CA ASN A 24 4.43 13.55 -15.56
C ASN A 24 2.93 13.69 -15.88
N ASN A 25 2.13 12.69 -15.57
CA ASN A 25 0.69 12.67 -15.86
C ASN A 25 -0.05 11.88 -14.79
N ILE A 26 -0.43 12.56 -13.71
CA ILE A 26 -1.10 11.97 -12.55
C ILE A 26 -2.48 12.63 -12.40
N PRO A 27 -3.57 11.86 -12.31
CA PRO A 27 -4.89 12.43 -12.02
C PRO A 27 -4.90 13.06 -10.63
N THR A 28 -5.51 14.23 -10.49
CA THR A 28 -5.42 15.04 -9.27
C THR A 28 -6.47 14.71 -8.21
N ASP A 29 -7.49 13.93 -8.58
CA ASP A 29 -8.62 13.57 -7.70
C ASP A 29 -8.51 12.16 -7.10
N ILE A 30 -7.39 11.49 -7.34
CA ILE A 30 -7.08 10.15 -6.83
C ILE A 30 -5.80 10.20 -5.99
N ALA A 31 -5.84 9.59 -4.83
CA ALA A 31 -4.66 9.37 -4.00
C ALA A 31 -4.14 7.94 -4.22
N PHE A 32 -2.86 7.82 -4.57
CA PHE A 32 -2.21 6.55 -4.88
C PHE A 32 -1.31 6.11 -3.72
N ILE A 33 -1.51 4.89 -3.25
CA ILE A 33 -0.66 4.27 -2.21
C ILE A 33 -0.02 3.03 -2.82
N SER A 34 1.30 3.10 -3.01
CA SER A 34 2.09 2.05 -3.64
C SER A 34 2.97 1.37 -2.59
N ILE A 35 2.75 0.06 -2.38
CA ILE A 35 3.47 -0.74 -1.39
C ILE A 35 4.25 -1.83 -2.11
N CYS A 36 5.57 -1.76 -2.00
CA CYS A 36 6.50 -2.75 -2.54
C CYS A 36 7.36 -3.35 -1.43
N CYS A 37 8.07 -4.42 -1.75
CA CYS A 37 8.99 -5.08 -0.83
C CYS A 37 10.22 -4.23 -0.52
N THR A 38 10.87 -4.54 0.60
CA THR A 38 12.19 -4.00 0.92
C THR A 38 13.27 -4.60 0.01
N ASP A 39 14.43 -3.96 -0.06
CA ASP A 39 15.57 -4.45 -0.83
C ASP A 39 16.02 -5.85 -0.39
N ASP A 40 16.00 -6.13 0.91
CA ASP A 40 16.36 -7.45 1.45
C ASP A 40 15.37 -8.52 0.98
N CYS A 41 14.09 -8.23 0.95
CA CYS A 41 13.08 -9.14 0.43
C CYS A 41 13.31 -9.43 -1.06
N ILE A 42 13.58 -8.39 -1.86
CA ILE A 42 13.90 -8.55 -3.28
C ILE A 42 15.16 -9.39 -3.48
N ARG A 43 16.21 -9.16 -2.70
CA ARG A 43 17.43 -9.98 -2.74
C ARG A 43 17.15 -11.45 -2.43
N GLY A 44 16.28 -11.71 -1.45
CA GLY A 44 15.83 -13.07 -1.15
C GLY A 44 15.15 -13.72 -2.35
N TYR A 45 14.25 -13.02 -3.02
CA TYR A 45 13.58 -13.52 -4.23
C TYR A 45 14.57 -13.79 -5.37
N LEU A 46 15.55 -12.91 -5.58
CA LEU A 46 16.58 -13.10 -6.61
C LEU A 46 17.43 -14.35 -6.35
N MET A 47 17.77 -14.62 -5.08
CA MET A 47 18.48 -15.84 -4.70
C MET A 47 17.66 -17.11 -4.98
N GLU A 48 16.35 -17.05 -4.79
CA GLU A 48 15.43 -18.15 -5.06
C GLU A 48 14.96 -18.19 -6.51
N ARG A 49 15.42 -17.25 -7.35
CA ARG A 49 14.99 -17.07 -8.75
C ARG A 49 13.47 -16.88 -8.88
N ASP A 50 12.90 -16.16 -7.91
CA ASP A 50 11.47 -15.85 -7.91
C ASP A 50 11.18 -14.79 -8.97
N PRO A 51 10.15 -14.98 -9.85
CA PRO A 51 9.77 -13.99 -10.85
C PRO A 51 9.28 -12.67 -10.26
N ASP A 52 8.96 -12.64 -8.97
CA ASP A 52 8.50 -11.44 -8.28
C ASP A 52 9.62 -10.52 -7.79
N ALA A 53 10.87 -10.81 -8.17
CA ALA A 53 12.02 -9.97 -7.85
C ALA A 53 11.96 -8.55 -8.46
N ASP A 54 11.02 -8.28 -9.37
CA ASP A 54 10.80 -6.98 -10.01
C ASP A 54 9.74 -6.12 -9.30
N ASP A 55 9.56 -6.28 -8.00
CA ASP A 55 8.60 -5.50 -7.23
C ASP A 55 9.07 -4.05 -7.05
N LYS A 56 8.82 -3.23 -8.06
CA LYS A 56 9.22 -1.81 -8.12
C LYS A 56 8.00 -0.91 -8.24
N HIS A 57 8.10 0.30 -7.66
CA HIS A 57 7.05 1.29 -7.79
C HIS A 57 6.85 1.75 -9.23
N TRP A 58 5.60 1.88 -9.65
CA TRP A 58 5.23 2.44 -10.95
C TRP A 58 5.60 3.92 -11.04
N PHE A 59 5.15 4.72 -10.07
CA PHE A 59 5.61 6.10 -9.93
C PHE A 59 6.98 6.08 -9.24
N LYS A 60 7.96 6.71 -9.87
CA LYS A 60 9.35 6.66 -9.39
C LYS A 60 9.61 7.57 -8.21
N GLU A 61 8.75 8.57 -8.01
CA GLU A 61 8.86 9.56 -6.95
C GLU A 61 7.55 9.70 -6.20
N ASN A 62 7.63 10.19 -4.95
CA ASN A 62 6.46 10.65 -4.23
C ASN A 62 5.97 11.96 -4.87
N HIS A 63 4.66 12.14 -4.86
CA HIS A 63 3.99 13.35 -5.30
C HIS A 63 2.96 13.75 -4.25
N GLU A 64 2.33 14.90 -4.40
CA GLU A 64 1.29 15.36 -3.48
C GLU A 64 0.22 14.28 -3.24
N ASN A 65 -0.13 13.54 -4.31
CA ASN A 65 -1.14 12.48 -4.27
C ASN A 65 -0.60 11.09 -4.59
N VAL A 66 0.70 10.88 -4.43
CA VAL A 66 1.36 9.56 -4.56
C VAL A 66 2.31 9.34 -3.40
N ILE A 67 2.10 8.26 -2.65
CA ILE A 67 3.04 7.82 -1.62
C ILE A 67 3.57 6.44 -1.97
N ASN A 68 4.89 6.31 -2.02
CA ASN A 68 5.62 5.07 -2.22
C ASN A 68 6.20 4.60 -0.89
N LEU A 69 5.88 3.38 -0.50
CA LEU A 69 6.35 2.76 0.75
C LEU A 69 6.97 1.39 0.46
N ASN A 70 8.02 1.06 1.19
CA ASN A 70 8.67 -0.24 1.09
C ASN A 70 8.67 -0.92 2.46
N PHE A 71 7.87 -1.96 2.59
CA PHE A 71 7.87 -2.88 3.73
C PHE A 71 7.31 -4.23 3.29
N ASP A 72 7.62 -5.26 4.07
CA ASP A 72 7.30 -6.63 3.72
C ASP A 72 5.99 -7.09 4.38
N ASP A 73 5.40 -8.16 3.87
CA ASP A 73 4.13 -8.67 4.35
C ASP A 73 4.33 -9.60 5.55
N ILE A 74 4.77 -9.01 6.64
CA ILE A 74 4.95 -9.66 7.94
C ILE A 74 4.43 -8.76 9.06
N ILE A 75 4.25 -9.31 10.24
CA ILE A 75 3.71 -8.60 11.40
C ILE A 75 4.80 -8.12 12.35
N GLN A 76 6.01 -8.63 12.24
CA GLN A 76 7.20 -8.21 12.96
C GLN A 76 8.44 -8.52 12.12
N ASP A 77 9.53 -7.80 12.34
CA ASP A 77 10.78 -8.04 11.65
C ASP A 77 11.25 -9.48 11.88
N GLU A 78 11.67 -10.16 10.82
CA GLU A 78 12.02 -11.58 10.87
C GLU A 78 13.18 -11.90 9.93
N MET A 79 14.21 -12.55 10.48
CA MET A 79 15.30 -13.08 9.66
C MET A 79 14.86 -14.37 8.97
N GLN A 80 15.00 -14.38 7.65
CA GLN A 80 14.65 -15.53 6.83
C GLN A 80 15.81 -16.55 6.76
N SER A 81 15.53 -17.76 6.30
CA SER A 81 16.53 -18.83 6.15
C SER A 81 17.66 -18.45 5.17
N ASN A 82 17.41 -17.52 4.25
CA ASN A 82 18.41 -17.00 3.31
C ASN A 82 19.35 -15.94 3.93
N GLY A 83 19.19 -15.61 5.22
CA GLY A 83 20.01 -14.63 5.93
C GLY A 83 19.56 -13.16 5.79
N PHE A 84 18.55 -12.86 4.96
CA PHE A 84 18.00 -11.53 4.83
C PHE A 84 16.87 -11.30 5.84
N THR A 85 16.72 -10.06 6.32
CA THR A 85 15.68 -9.70 7.28
C THR A 85 14.51 -9.06 6.52
N TYR A 86 13.32 -9.64 6.66
CA TYR A 86 12.08 -9.03 6.20
C TYR A 86 11.58 -8.06 7.27
N ARG A 87 11.06 -6.93 6.82
CA ARG A 87 10.71 -5.83 7.71
C ARG A 87 9.26 -5.43 7.56
N CYS A 88 8.55 -5.44 8.70
CA CYS A 88 7.19 -4.92 8.76
C CYS A 88 7.17 -3.40 8.63
N ILE A 89 5.97 -2.84 8.43
CA ILE A 89 5.78 -1.39 8.44
C ILE A 89 6.30 -0.79 9.76
N THR A 90 7.07 0.30 9.66
CA THR A 90 7.58 1.02 10.84
C THR A 90 6.53 2.00 11.36
N LYS A 91 6.73 2.49 12.59
CA LYS A 91 5.89 3.56 13.17
C LYS A 91 5.97 4.84 12.32
N GLU A 92 7.16 5.17 11.84
CA GLU A 92 7.42 6.34 11.01
C GLU A 92 6.69 6.25 9.68
N GLN A 93 6.75 5.08 9.03
CA GLN A 93 6.00 4.81 7.80
C GLN A 93 4.49 4.87 8.04
N ALA A 94 4.01 4.32 9.15
CA ALA A 94 2.59 4.36 9.49
C ALA A 94 2.11 5.80 9.72
N LEU A 95 2.90 6.64 10.38
CA LEU A 95 2.56 8.05 10.59
C LEU A 95 2.54 8.83 9.26
N GLU A 96 3.53 8.62 8.42
CA GLU A 96 3.58 9.25 7.08
C GLU A 96 2.36 8.85 6.24
N LEU A 97 2.04 7.56 6.23
CA LEU A 97 0.89 7.02 5.51
C LEU A 97 -0.44 7.54 6.09
N TYR A 98 -0.56 7.56 7.41
CA TYR A 98 -1.74 8.11 8.08
C TYR A 98 -1.97 9.58 7.70
N ASN A 99 -0.94 10.41 7.76
CA ASN A 99 -1.04 11.83 7.40
C ASN A 99 -1.43 12.00 5.93
N PHE A 100 -0.87 11.18 5.04
CA PHE A 100 -1.25 11.17 3.62
C PHE A 100 -2.73 10.82 3.44
N ILE A 101 -3.19 9.76 4.10
CA ILE A 101 -4.60 9.32 4.02
C ILE A 101 -5.52 10.42 4.57
N ASP A 102 -5.25 10.93 5.76
CA ASP A 102 -6.10 11.94 6.41
C ASP A 102 -6.23 13.22 5.55
N ASN A 103 -5.13 13.67 4.95
CA ASN A 103 -5.15 14.82 4.04
C ASN A 103 -6.05 14.58 2.83
N HIS A 104 -5.95 13.41 2.20
CA HIS A 104 -6.74 13.10 1.01
C HIS A 104 -8.21 12.78 1.33
N ILE A 105 -8.49 12.27 2.51
CA ILE A 105 -9.87 12.15 3.03
C ILE A 105 -10.53 13.53 3.15
N LYS A 106 -9.82 14.48 3.73
CA LYS A 106 -10.30 15.87 3.85
C LYS A 106 -10.56 16.53 2.49
N LEU A 107 -9.81 16.15 1.48
CA LEU A 107 -10.00 16.61 0.10
C LEU A 107 -11.11 15.86 -0.66
N GLY A 108 -11.66 14.79 -0.09
CA GLY A 108 -12.68 13.97 -0.72
C GLY A 108 -12.18 13.14 -1.90
N HIS A 109 -10.91 12.77 -1.91
CA HIS A 109 -10.31 11.98 -2.99
C HIS A 109 -10.65 10.49 -2.82
N ASN A 110 -10.76 9.79 -3.94
CA ASN A 110 -10.76 8.34 -3.97
C ASN A 110 -9.33 7.80 -3.81
N PHE A 111 -9.21 6.55 -3.38
CA PHE A 111 -7.91 5.90 -3.20
C PHE A 111 -7.73 4.74 -4.17
N ILE A 112 -6.53 4.61 -4.71
CA ILE A 112 -6.05 3.41 -5.39
C ILE A 112 -4.83 2.92 -4.63
N ILE A 113 -4.90 1.69 -4.13
CA ILE A 113 -3.88 1.09 -3.28
C ILE A 113 -3.43 -0.22 -3.92
N HIS A 114 -2.14 -0.47 -3.97
CA HIS A 114 -1.64 -1.76 -4.37
C HIS A 114 -0.54 -2.26 -3.43
N CYS A 115 -0.41 -3.56 -3.36
CA CYS A 115 0.77 -4.28 -2.96
C CYS A 115 1.04 -5.34 -4.01
N ARG A 116 1.85 -6.35 -3.73
CA ARG A 116 2.18 -7.36 -4.72
C ARG A 116 0.96 -8.18 -5.18
N ALA A 117 0.25 -8.80 -4.24
CA ALA A 117 -0.92 -9.64 -4.53
C ALA A 117 -2.27 -8.89 -4.42
N GLY A 118 -2.29 -7.71 -3.81
CA GLY A 118 -3.53 -6.98 -3.54
C GLY A 118 -4.41 -7.63 -2.48
N LYS A 119 -3.83 -8.45 -1.59
CA LYS A 119 -4.58 -9.29 -0.65
C LYS A 119 -4.26 -9.04 0.82
N SER A 120 -3.10 -8.51 1.15
CA SER A 120 -2.66 -8.42 2.55
C SER A 120 -2.25 -7.01 2.96
N ARG A 121 -1.09 -6.49 2.56
CA ARG A 121 -0.60 -5.15 2.96
C ARG A 121 -1.55 -4.03 2.53
N SER A 122 -1.93 -4.01 1.27
CA SER A 122 -2.86 -3.03 0.72
C SER A 122 -4.26 -3.16 1.33
N GLN A 123 -4.71 -4.37 1.62
CA GLN A 123 -5.98 -4.60 2.29
C GLN A 123 -5.94 -4.15 3.76
N GLY A 124 -4.76 -4.21 4.41
CA GLY A 124 -4.57 -3.65 5.75
C GLY A 124 -4.79 -2.14 5.79
N VAL A 125 -4.34 -1.44 4.76
CA VAL A 125 -4.60 0.01 4.60
C VAL A 125 -6.08 0.27 4.31
N ALA A 126 -6.66 -0.46 3.38
CA ALA A 126 -8.08 -0.34 3.03
C ALA A 126 -8.98 -0.60 4.24
N ARG A 127 -8.67 -1.63 5.03
CA ARG A 127 -9.40 -1.96 6.26
C ARG A 127 -9.39 -0.80 7.26
N PHE A 128 -8.23 -0.17 7.44
CA PHE A 128 -8.13 1.02 8.28
C PHE A 128 -9.07 2.12 7.77
N ILE A 129 -9.08 2.39 6.46
CA ILE A 129 -9.94 3.43 5.90
C ILE A 129 -11.41 3.10 6.12
N TYR A 130 -11.84 1.88 5.86
CA TYR A 130 -13.25 1.48 6.07
C TYR A 130 -13.66 1.57 7.53
N ASP A 131 -12.79 1.20 8.45
CA ASP A 131 -13.10 1.19 9.88
C ASP A 131 -13.17 2.61 10.47
N CYS A 132 -12.37 3.54 9.97
CA CYS A 132 -12.23 4.87 10.56
C CYS A 132 -12.98 5.98 9.78
N TYR A 133 -13.31 5.73 8.51
CA TYR A 133 -13.93 6.73 7.65
C TYR A 133 -15.17 6.16 6.95
N PRO A 134 -16.35 6.30 7.56
CA PRO A 134 -17.58 5.61 7.11
C PRO A 134 -18.10 6.06 5.73
N ASN A 135 -17.56 7.17 5.18
CA ASN A 135 -17.94 7.63 3.84
C ASN A 135 -17.15 6.96 2.71
N TYR A 136 -16.30 5.98 3.04
CA TYR A 136 -15.50 5.24 2.07
C TYR A 136 -15.94 3.79 2.00
N GLU A 137 -16.01 3.26 0.78
CA GLU A 137 -16.41 1.88 0.52
C GLU A 137 -15.47 1.19 -0.48
N ASN A 138 -15.58 -0.12 -0.58
CA ASN A 138 -14.81 -0.90 -1.55
C ASN A 138 -15.30 -0.59 -2.97
N GLY A 139 -14.43 0.00 -3.80
CA GLY A 139 -14.72 0.36 -5.19
C GLY A 139 -14.49 -0.76 -6.19
N ASN A 140 -13.88 -1.88 -5.78
CA ASN A 140 -13.73 -3.08 -6.62
C ASN A 140 -14.15 -4.34 -5.86
N PRO A 141 -15.46 -4.63 -5.81
CA PRO A 141 -16.02 -5.73 -5.01
C PRO A 141 -15.49 -7.12 -5.41
N ASP A 142 -14.92 -7.28 -6.59
CA ASP A 142 -14.25 -8.52 -7.02
C ASP A 142 -12.98 -8.82 -6.21
N ASN A 143 -12.45 -7.82 -5.50
CA ASN A 143 -11.33 -7.98 -4.58
C ASN A 143 -11.74 -7.58 -3.16
N PRO A 144 -12.51 -8.41 -2.45
CA PRO A 144 -13.00 -8.10 -1.11
C PRO A 144 -11.86 -8.11 -0.08
N CYS A 145 -12.03 -7.30 0.97
CA CYS A 145 -11.09 -7.25 2.10
C CYS A 145 -11.35 -8.42 3.07
N LEU A 146 -10.90 -9.63 2.71
CA LEU A 146 -11.10 -10.87 3.49
C LEU A 146 -9.92 -11.16 4.42
N TYR A 147 -8.71 -11.09 3.88
CA TYR A 147 -7.47 -11.30 4.63
C TYR A 147 -6.64 -10.03 4.52
N TYR A 148 -6.15 -9.53 5.62
CA TYR A 148 -5.36 -8.29 5.62
C TYR A 148 -4.26 -8.37 6.66
N ASN A 149 -3.18 -7.64 6.40
CA ASN A 149 -2.10 -7.51 7.37
C ASN A 149 -2.58 -6.67 8.56
N SER A 150 -2.92 -7.33 9.65
CA SER A 150 -3.49 -6.69 10.85
C SER A 150 -2.51 -5.72 11.54
N ASN A 151 -1.21 -5.92 11.36
CA ASN A 151 -0.19 -5.02 11.90
C ASN A 151 -0.23 -3.65 11.21
N VAL A 152 -0.44 -3.63 9.89
CA VAL A 152 -0.64 -2.38 9.13
C VAL A 152 -1.85 -1.63 9.66
N THR A 153 -2.99 -2.31 9.76
CA THR A 153 -4.24 -1.72 10.25
C THR A 153 -4.09 -1.20 11.67
N ALA A 154 -3.48 -1.99 12.56
CA ALA A 154 -3.28 -1.63 13.97
C ALA A 154 -2.39 -0.38 14.12
N LYS A 155 -1.28 -0.30 13.38
CA LYS A 155 -0.38 0.84 13.44
C LYS A 155 -1.03 2.12 12.91
N LEU A 156 -1.83 2.03 11.86
CA LEU A 156 -2.59 3.18 11.36
C LEU A 156 -3.66 3.64 12.35
N LYS A 157 -4.37 2.71 13.00
CA LYS A 157 -5.36 3.02 14.05
C LYS A 157 -4.71 3.70 15.26
N ARG A 158 -3.50 3.30 15.62
CA ARG A 158 -2.75 3.98 16.70
C ARG A 158 -2.48 5.44 16.34
N CYS A 159 -2.07 5.72 15.11
CA CYS A 159 -1.91 7.11 14.64
C CYS A 159 -3.24 7.88 14.69
N TYR A 160 -4.31 7.29 14.20
CA TYR A 160 -5.66 7.87 14.21
C TYR A 160 -6.13 8.21 15.62
N ASN A 161 -5.82 7.37 16.61
CA ASN A 161 -6.21 7.54 18.01
C ASN A 161 -5.18 8.32 18.84
N ASN A 162 -4.10 8.83 18.24
CA ASN A 162 -2.99 9.51 18.94
C ASN A 162 -2.34 8.64 20.05
N ILE A 163 -2.16 7.36 19.77
CA ILE A 163 -1.50 6.42 20.68
C ILE A 163 -0.07 6.18 20.23
N ASP A 164 0.90 6.40 21.09
CA ASP A 164 2.32 6.16 20.82
C ASP A 164 2.71 4.67 20.80
#